data_7ac4cb00e1d15613207559b4c04435c7
#
_entry.id   7ac4cb00e1d15613207559b4c04435c7
#
_cell.length_a   1.000
_cell.length_b   1.000
_cell.length_c   1.000
_cell.angle_alpha   90.00
_cell.angle_beta   90.00
_cell.angle_gamma   90.00
#
_symmetry.space_group_name_H-M   'P 1'
#
loop_
_entity.id
_entity.type
_entity.pdbx_description
1 polymer ?
#
loop_
_entity_poly.entity_id
_entity_poly.type
_entity_poly.pdbx_seq_one_letter_code
_entity_poly.pdbx_strand_id
1 'polypeptide(L)'
;DSLGNFLRKSVKLDATKRALLFELTRPMRRDTEGLVTAIKAAPLTLAGSRTIDEAISTAGGLSWEALTPELMLKDVPGVFCAGEMLDWDAPTGGYLITACFATGRWAGRAAADYLSAKALS
;
A
#
# COMPACT_ATOMS: atom_id res chain seq x y z
N ASP A 1 40.74 9.68 -5.17
CA ASP A 1 39.37 10.12 -4.76
C ASP A 1 38.83 9.21 -3.65
N SER A 2 38.14 9.78 -2.70
CA SER A 2 37.47 8.95 -1.66
C SER A 2 36.36 8.13 -2.27
N LEU A 3 36.04 6.97 -1.67
CA LEU A 3 34.93 6.11 -2.09
C LEU A 3 33.62 6.90 -2.19
N GLY A 4 33.36 7.79 -1.23
CA GLY A 4 32.17 8.66 -1.25
C GLY A 4 32.11 9.58 -2.47
N ASN A 5 33.24 10.12 -2.92
CA ASN A 5 33.32 10.93 -4.13
C ASN A 5 33.13 10.08 -5.39
N PHE A 6 33.70 8.88 -5.45
CA PHE A 6 33.46 7.92 -6.53
C PHE A 6 31.97 7.58 -6.65
N LEU A 7 31.32 7.19 -5.55
CA LEU A 7 29.90 6.86 -5.53
C LEU A 7 29.01 8.04 -5.98
N ARG A 8 29.39 9.28 -5.63
CA ARG A 8 28.68 10.49 -6.04
C ARG A 8 28.86 10.79 -7.53
N LYS A 9 30.13 10.78 -8.01
CA LYS A 9 30.47 11.25 -9.36
C LYS A 9 30.21 10.19 -10.43
N SER A 10 30.63 8.95 -10.19
CA SER A 10 30.59 7.87 -11.18
C SER A 10 29.30 7.06 -11.12
N VAL A 11 28.81 6.76 -9.93
CA VAL A 11 27.56 5.98 -9.73
C VAL A 11 26.33 6.88 -9.56
N LYS A 12 26.53 8.20 -9.36
CA LYS A 12 25.48 9.21 -9.19
C LYS A 12 24.53 8.92 -8.00
N LEU A 13 25.04 8.29 -6.96
CA LEU A 13 24.26 8.11 -5.73
C LEU A 13 24.15 9.44 -4.99
N ASP A 14 22.92 9.81 -4.61
CA ASP A 14 22.66 10.97 -3.77
C ASP A 14 23.19 10.81 -2.33
N ALA A 15 23.09 11.85 -1.52
CA ALA A 15 23.64 11.85 -0.17
C ALA A 15 22.97 10.81 0.73
N THR A 16 21.66 10.67 0.63
CA THR A 16 20.86 9.74 1.45
C THR A 16 21.21 8.30 1.14
N LYS A 17 21.23 7.93 -0.15
CA LYS A 17 21.62 6.57 -0.58
C LYS A 17 23.02 6.21 -0.15
N ARG A 18 23.97 7.17 -0.24
CA ARG A 18 25.36 6.93 0.22
C ARG A 18 25.43 6.73 1.74
N ALA A 19 24.71 7.55 2.52
CA ALA A 19 24.68 7.40 3.97
C ALA A 19 24.12 6.03 4.37
N LEU A 20 23.00 5.65 3.78
CA LEU A 20 22.36 4.35 4.00
C LEU A 20 23.28 3.18 3.60
N LEU A 21 23.92 3.27 2.42
CA LEU A 21 24.85 2.26 1.95
C LEU A 21 26.02 2.07 2.93
N PHE A 22 26.63 3.16 3.40
CA PHE A 22 27.72 3.09 4.36
C PHE A 22 27.28 2.53 5.71
N GLU A 23 26.04 2.77 6.15
CA GLU A 23 25.52 2.25 7.39
C GLU A 23 25.24 0.75 7.31
N LEU A 24 24.56 0.32 6.27
CA LEU A 24 24.10 -1.07 6.12
C LEU A 24 25.22 -2.07 5.75
N THR A 25 26.31 -1.60 5.16
CA THR A 25 27.35 -2.49 4.62
C THR A 25 28.72 -2.34 5.32
N ARG A 26 28.72 -2.20 6.65
CA ARG A 26 29.96 -2.14 7.45
C ARG A 26 30.42 -3.52 7.92
N PRO A 27 31.69 -3.89 7.70
CA PRO A 27 32.70 -3.21 6.89
C PRO A 27 32.44 -3.40 5.39
N MET A 28 32.48 -2.29 4.63
CA MET A 28 32.21 -2.33 3.20
C MET A 28 33.42 -2.92 2.44
N ARG A 29 33.18 -3.94 1.63
CA ARG A 29 34.15 -4.41 0.63
C ARG A 29 34.38 -3.34 -0.44
N ARG A 30 35.65 -3.14 -0.81
CA ARG A 30 36.03 -2.09 -1.79
C ARG A 30 36.39 -2.65 -3.17
N ASP A 31 36.34 -3.95 -3.34
CA ASP A 31 36.43 -4.59 -4.64
C ASP A 31 35.14 -4.35 -5.46
N THR A 32 35.27 -4.49 -6.77
CA THR A 32 34.17 -4.19 -7.70
C THR A 32 32.91 -5.03 -7.40
N GLU A 33 33.10 -6.31 -7.13
CA GLU A 33 31.99 -7.23 -6.86
C GLU A 33 31.27 -6.88 -5.55
N GLY A 34 32.04 -6.62 -4.48
CA GLY A 34 31.49 -6.20 -3.19
C GLY A 34 30.75 -4.87 -3.27
N LEU A 35 31.25 -3.90 -4.04
CA LEU A 35 30.56 -2.63 -4.27
C LEU A 35 29.27 -2.80 -5.06
N VAL A 36 29.27 -3.63 -6.11
CA VAL A 36 28.06 -3.91 -6.89
C VAL A 36 27.01 -4.58 -6.03
N THR A 37 27.39 -5.58 -5.24
CA THR A 37 26.50 -6.28 -4.32
C THR A 37 25.94 -5.32 -3.28
N ALA A 38 26.77 -4.50 -2.66
CA ALA A 38 26.34 -3.52 -1.66
C ALA A 38 25.34 -2.50 -2.25
N ILE A 39 25.57 -2.04 -3.47
CA ILE A 39 24.68 -1.05 -4.12
C ILE A 39 23.34 -1.67 -4.54
N LYS A 40 23.34 -2.90 -5.05
CA LYS A 40 22.15 -3.55 -5.61
C LYS A 40 21.35 -4.35 -4.59
N ALA A 41 21.98 -4.85 -3.53
CA ALA A 41 21.41 -5.75 -2.55
C ALA A 41 21.91 -5.44 -1.14
N ALA A 42 21.90 -4.17 -0.73
CA ALA A 42 22.23 -3.77 0.64
C ALA A 42 21.28 -4.45 1.62
N PRO A 43 21.78 -5.21 2.61
CA PRO A 43 20.94 -5.90 3.57
C PRO A 43 20.26 -4.88 4.51
N LEU A 44 18.96 -4.89 4.61
CA LEU A 44 18.21 -4.12 5.57
C LEU A 44 17.56 -5.09 6.57
N THR A 45 18.05 -5.08 7.81
CA THR A 45 17.47 -5.89 8.87
C THR A 45 16.26 -5.18 9.47
N LEU A 46 15.09 -5.80 9.37
CA LEU A 46 13.87 -5.32 10.00
C LEU A 46 13.77 -5.88 11.41
N ALA A 47 13.55 -5.01 12.39
CA ALA A 47 13.36 -5.40 13.79
C ALA A 47 11.96 -5.99 14.07
N GLY A 48 10.99 -5.68 13.21
CA GLY A 48 9.61 -6.14 13.31
C GLY A 48 8.66 -5.15 12.65
N SER A 49 7.38 -5.49 12.67
CA SER A 49 6.29 -4.57 12.29
C SER A 49 5.87 -3.72 13.48
N ARG A 50 5.33 -2.55 13.22
CA ARG A 50 4.64 -1.77 14.24
C ARG A 50 3.21 -2.30 14.45
N THR A 51 2.52 -1.76 15.44
CA THR A 51 1.14 -2.17 15.73
C THR A 51 0.21 -1.80 14.57
N ILE A 52 -0.85 -2.57 14.38
CA ILE A 52 -1.83 -2.32 13.32
C ILE A 52 -2.51 -0.95 13.46
N ASP A 53 -2.62 -0.43 14.68
CA ASP A 53 -3.19 0.89 14.93
C ASP A 53 -2.42 2.04 14.31
N GLU A 54 -1.15 1.81 13.92
CA GLU A 54 -0.31 2.77 13.22
C GLU A 54 -0.31 2.56 11.69
N ALA A 55 -1.04 1.56 11.19
CA ALA A 55 -1.11 1.31 9.76
C ALA A 55 -1.90 2.41 9.05
N ILE A 56 -1.35 2.90 7.93
CA ILE A 56 -2.02 3.89 7.08
C ILE A 56 -2.90 3.24 6.00
N SER A 57 -2.78 1.94 5.83
CA SER A 57 -3.61 1.09 4.98
C SER A 57 -3.48 -0.35 5.44
N THR A 58 -4.53 -1.15 5.33
CA THR A 58 -4.56 -2.55 5.74
C THR A 58 -5.11 -3.42 4.62
N ALA A 59 -4.52 -4.61 4.47
CA ALA A 59 -5.08 -5.66 3.63
C ALA A 59 -6.15 -6.45 4.39
N GLY A 60 -7.07 -7.06 3.67
CA GLY A 60 -8.23 -7.75 4.23
C GLY A 60 -9.41 -6.81 4.38
N GLY A 61 -10.56 -7.38 4.69
CA GLY A 61 -11.79 -6.62 4.83
C GLY A 61 -13.00 -7.50 4.54
N LEU A 62 -14.10 -6.86 4.18
CA LEU A 62 -15.33 -7.53 3.83
C LEU A 62 -15.21 -8.18 2.46
N SER A 63 -15.34 -9.51 2.39
CA SER A 63 -15.17 -10.27 1.15
C SER A 63 -16.22 -9.92 0.10
N TRP A 64 -15.81 -9.91 -1.17
CA TRP A 64 -16.71 -9.64 -2.29
C TRP A 64 -17.83 -10.67 -2.41
N GLU A 65 -17.60 -11.91 -1.98
CA GLU A 65 -18.60 -12.98 -1.97
C GLU A 65 -19.73 -12.73 -0.97
N ALA A 66 -19.47 -11.94 0.07
CA ALA A 66 -20.50 -11.55 1.05
C ALA A 66 -21.44 -10.45 0.55
N LEU A 67 -21.13 -9.83 -0.61
CA LEU A 67 -21.87 -8.71 -1.15
C LEU A 67 -22.68 -9.08 -2.40
N THR A 68 -23.78 -8.36 -2.59
CA THR A 68 -24.47 -8.31 -3.88
C THR A 68 -23.71 -7.42 -4.86
N PRO A 69 -24.02 -7.43 -6.18
CA PRO A 69 -23.44 -6.49 -7.14
C PRO A 69 -23.66 -5.01 -6.75
N GLU A 70 -24.68 -4.72 -5.97
CA GLU A 70 -25.03 -3.39 -5.48
C GLU A 70 -24.30 -3.02 -4.19
N LEU A 71 -23.35 -3.86 -3.75
CA LEU A 71 -22.58 -3.71 -2.50
C LEU A 71 -23.43 -3.78 -1.22
N MET A 72 -24.56 -4.45 -1.26
CA MET A 72 -25.37 -4.79 -0.09
C MET A 72 -24.91 -6.11 0.51
N LEU A 73 -24.87 -6.21 1.83
CA LEU A 73 -24.61 -7.48 2.51
C LEU A 73 -25.74 -8.50 2.21
N LYS A 74 -25.34 -9.71 1.76
CA LYS A 74 -26.30 -10.79 1.47
C LYS A 74 -27.03 -11.26 2.71
N ASP A 75 -26.29 -11.36 3.84
CA ASP A 75 -26.82 -11.86 5.10
C ASP A 75 -27.53 -10.79 5.94
N VAL A 76 -27.38 -9.50 5.59
CA VAL A 76 -27.99 -8.39 6.30
C VAL A 76 -28.59 -7.41 5.29
N PRO A 77 -29.79 -7.71 4.74
CA PRO A 77 -30.43 -6.85 3.74
C PRO A 77 -30.66 -5.42 4.25
N GLY A 78 -30.32 -4.44 3.41
CA GLY A 78 -30.41 -3.01 3.73
C GLY A 78 -29.11 -2.41 4.28
N VAL A 79 -28.08 -3.21 4.49
CA VAL A 79 -26.74 -2.72 4.86
C VAL A 79 -25.84 -2.72 3.63
N PHE A 80 -25.29 -1.56 3.29
CA PHE A 80 -24.42 -1.36 2.15
C PHE A 80 -23.02 -1.01 2.62
N CYS A 81 -21.99 -1.55 1.95
CA CYS A 81 -20.60 -1.40 2.32
C CYS A 81 -19.79 -0.83 1.15
N ALA A 82 -18.84 0.07 1.44
CA ALA A 82 -18.04 0.72 0.40
C ALA A 82 -16.68 1.17 0.94
N GLY A 83 -15.78 1.50 0.05
CA GLY A 83 -14.49 2.07 0.41
C GLY A 83 -13.48 1.05 0.89
N GLU A 84 -12.61 1.46 1.79
CA GLU A 84 -11.49 0.67 2.27
C GLU A 84 -11.91 -0.52 3.16
N MET A 85 -13.16 -0.54 3.63
CA MET A 85 -13.69 -1.71 4.34
C MET A 85 -13.87 -2.95 3.45
N LEU A 86 -13.86 -2.80 2.14
CA LEU A 86 -13.93 -3.90 1.18
C LEU A 86 -12.58 -4.60 1.07
N ASP A 87 -12.59 -5.92 0.87
CA ASP A 87 -11.37 -6.72 0.75
C ASP A 87 -10.68 -6.49 -0.60
N TRP A 88 -9.83 -5.48 -0.65
CA TRP A 88 -8.96 -5.18 -1.78
C TRP A 88 -7.79 -4.30 -1.38
N ASP A 89 -6.70 -4.36 -2.15
CA ASP A 89 -5.53 -3.53 -1.99
C ASP A 89 -5.32 -2.62 -3.20
N ALA A 90 -4.91 -1.39 -2.94
CA ALA A 90 -4.63 -0.43 -3.99
C ALA A 90 -3.14 -0.06 -4.04
N PRO A 91 -2.55 0.06 -5.24
CA PRO A 91 -1.23 0.63 -5.37
C PRO A 91 -1.23 2.12 -5.00
N THR A 92 -0.06 2.65 -4.65
CA THR A 92 0.12 4.08 -4.42
C THR A 92 -0.19 4.88 -5.68
N GLY A 93 -0.79 6.09 -5.53
CA GLY A 93 -1.09 6.98 -6.65
C GLY A 93 -2.55 7.42 -6.76
N GLY A 94 -3.28 7.45 -5.64
CA GLY A 94 -4.67 7.92 -5.59
C GLY A 94 -5.72 6.87 -5.96
N TYR A 95 -5.31 5.63 -6.24
CA TYR A 95 -6.24 4.55 -6.61
C TYR A 95 -7.21 4.21 -5.48
N LEU A 96 -6.74 4.14 -4.23
CA LEU A 96 -7.59 3.82 -3.08
C LEU A 96 -8.72 4.83 -2.93
N ILE A 97 -8.41 6.12 -2.93
CA ILE A 97 -9.42 7.17 -2.77
C ILE A 97 -10.41 7.21 -3.95
N THR A 98 -9.92 6.97 -5.16
CA THR A 98 -10.76 6.89 -6.37
C THR A 98 -11.77 5.76 -6.25
N ALA A 99 -11.35 4.59 -5.81
CA ALA A 99 -12.24 3.45 -5.61
C ALA A 99 -13.20 3.67 -4.42
N CYS A 100 -12.74 4.32 -3.34
CA CYS A 100 -13.63 4.70 -2.24
C CYS A 100 -14.78 5.61 -2.72
N PHE A 101 -14.50 6.60 -3.55
CA PHE A 101 -15.54 7.45 -4.16
C PHE A 101 -16.45 6.68 -5.12
N ALA A 102 -15.87 5.82 -5.95
CA ALA A 102 -16.64 5.03 -6.91
C ALA A 102 -17.60 4.06 -6.21
N THR A 103 -17.10 3.27 -5.26
CA THR A 103 -17.88 2.31 -4.48
C THR A 103 -18.90 3.00 -3.57
N GLY A 104 -18.52 4.12 -2.93
CA GLY A 104 -19.43 4.92 -2.12
C GLY A 104 -20.60 5.50 -2.92
N ARG A 105 -20.33 6.02 -4.13
CA ARG A 105 -21.40 6.48 -5.04
C ARG A 105 -22.28 5.33 -5.50
N TRP A 106 -21.71 4.19 -5.81
CA TRP A 106 -22.45 3.00 -6.25
C TRP A 106 -23.36 2.48 -5.16
N ALA A 107 -22.84 2.23 -3.97
CA ALA A 107 -23.59 1.77 -2.80
C ALA A 107 -24.67 2.78 -2.38
N GLY A 108 -24.36 4.07 -2.41
CA GLY A 108 -25.32 5.13 -2.05
C GLY A 108 -26.52 5.20 -3.00
N ARG A 109 -26.32 5.01 -4.32
CA ARG A 109 -27.42 4.91 -5.28
C ARG A 109 -28.26 3.66 -5.04
N ALA A 110 -27.61 2.52 -4.88
CA ALA A 110 -28.31 1.26 -4.60
C ALA A 110 -29.11 1.30 -3.32
N ALA A 111 -28.59 1.95 -2.27
CA ALA A 111 -29.33 2.17 -1.02
C ALA A 111 -30.59 3.04 -1.21
N ALA A 112 -30.50 4.10 -2.02
CA ALA A 112 -31.67 4.94 -2.34
C ALA A 112 -32.72 4.16 -3.14
N ASP A 113 -32.31 3.36 -4.12
CA ASP A 113 -33.20 2.52 -4.91
C ASP A 113 -33.89 1.44 -4.04
N TYR A 114 -33.11 0.83 -3.14
CA TYR A 114 -33.64 -0.15 -2.18
C TYR A 114 -34.71 0.44 -1.26
N LEU A 115 -34.47 1.64 -0.72
CA LEU A 115 -35.44 2.34 0.12
C LEU A 115 -36.70 2.72 -0.65
N SER A 116 -36.56 3.19 -1.88
CA SER A 116 -37.68 3.56 -2.74
C SER A 116 -38.54 2.37 -3.08
N ALA A 117 -37.96 1.21 -3.38
CA ALA A 117 -38.68 -0.02 -3.65
C ALA A 117 -39.46 -0.51 -2.40
N LYS A 118 -38.83 -0.38 -1.21
CA LYS A 118 -39.46 -0.78 0.06
C LYS A 118 -40.60 0.14 0.51
N ALA A 119 -40.56 1.41 0.11
CA ALA A 119 -41.65 2.35 0.42
C ALA A 119 -42.89 2.14 -0.45
N LEU A 120 -42.78 1.37 -1.55
CA LEU A 120 -43.88 1.06 -2.48
C LEU A 120 -44.47 -0.33 -2.24
N SER A 121 -43.94 -1.10 -1.31
CA SER A 121 -44.39 -2.44 -0.91
C SER A 121 -45.13 -2.41 0.43
#